data_ff47b968ba1ef1a2799a8884b951b0ed
#
_entry.id   ff47b968ba1ef1a2799a8884b951b0ed
#
_cell.length_a   1.000
_cell.length_b   1.000
_cell.length_c   1.000
_cell.angle_alpha   90.00
_cell.angle_beta   90.00
_cell.angle_gamma   90.00
#
_symmetry.space_group_name_H-M   'P 1'
#
loop_
_entity.id
_entity.type
_entity.pdbx_description
1 polymer ?
#
loop_
_entity_poly.entity_id
_entity_poly.type
_entity_poly.pdbx_seq_one_letter_code
_entity_poly.pdbx_strand_id
1 'polypeptide(L)'
;MPRISRKKRTVGLRENWRHLISDHVIDLCWSPRKKKIAAAAVSGPITIFNAETGDIDHILEGHGFGTMAIAWHPDEDILATAGQDGKAKLWSSESGNLLMELECGASWVEHVSWSTDPTKDRILATSAGKKIKFWSANGNLIRETLDQPTTISDIQWNPKENILASISYGGIKLWSPGVKKELRVFDGQGSALKIDWSPDTRFIATGDQDSTVHFWFLETGQDLQMSGYPTKIRELSWDKSSRYLATGGGSQIVIWDCSGEGPEGRKPIMLDEHNDFLVDIAFQHHGNFLASAGLDGLLAIWEPVTGRKRKQPKVRIGFDKSLTKVAWSLDDTKISVGDDSGIIAVFTLE
;
A
#
# COMPACT_ATOMS: atom_id res chain seq x y z
N MET A 1 -50.99 -5.49 0.82
CA MET A 1 -49.93 -4.82 0.07
C MET A 1 -48.87 -5.86 -0.28
N PRO A 2 -48.52 -6.07 -1.53
CA PRO A 2 -47.48 -7.04 -1.90
C PRO A 2 -46.13 -6.55 -1.40
N ARG A 3 -45.37 -7.40 -0.70
CA ARG A 3 -43.99 -7.15 -0.31
C ARG A 3 -43.17 -7.09 -1.60
N ILE A 4 -42.65 -5.90 -1.95
CA ILE A 4 -41.69 -5.71 -2.99
C ILE A 4 -40.41 -6.45 -2.55
N SER A 5 -40.15 -7.61 -3.14
CA SER A 5 -38.90 -8.32 -2.97
C SER A 5 -37.79 -7.44 -3.53
N ARG A 6 -36.98 -6.80 -2.66
CA ARG A 6 -35.72 -6.18 -3.07
C ARG A 6 -34.84 -7.32 -3.59
N LYS A 7 -34.66 -7.41 -4.92
CA LYS A 7 -33.60 -8.24 -5.50
C LYS A 7 -32.31 -7.88 -4.80
N LYS A 8 -31.70 -8.85 -4.12
CA LYS A 8 -30.31 -8.69 -3.62
C LYS A 8 -29.45 -8.41 -4.83
N ARG A 9 -28.81 -7.24 -4.87
CA ARG A 9 -27.73 -7.01 -5.83
C ARG A 9 -26.65 -8.03 -5.50
N THR A 10 -26.34 -8.89 -6.44
CA THR A 10 -25.13 -9.74 -6.39
C THR A 10 -23.97 -8.86 -6.74
N VAL A 11 -22.93 -8.84 -5.90
CA VAL A 11 -21.67 -8.17 -6.19
C VAL A 11 -20.95 -8.98 -7.25
N GLY A 12 -20.42 -8.30 -8.25
CA GLY A 12 -19.64 -8.91 -9.35
C GLY A 12 -18.45 -8.04 -9.72
N LEU A 13 -17.50 -8.61 -10.44
CA LEU A 13 -16.42 -7.90 -11.10
C LEU A 13 -16.51 -8.17 -12.59
N ARG A 14 -16.53 -7.10 -13.39
CA ARG A 14 -16.46 -7.16 -14.85
C ARG A 14 -15.08 -6.69 -15.30
N GLU A 15 -14.35 -7.54 -16.03
CA GLU A 15 -13.07 -7.16 -16.62
C GLU A 15 -13.28 -6.02 -17.62
N ASN A 16 -12.52 -4.92 -17.47
CA ASN A 16 -12.52 -3.82 -18.39
C ASN A 16 -11.46 -4.00 -19.47
N TRP A 17 -10.24 -4.29 -19.02
CA TRP A 17 -9.11 -4.50 -19.90
C TRP A 17 -7.99 -5.28 -19.17
N ARG A 18 -7.08 -5.83 -19.98
CA ARG A 18 -5.89 -6.55 -19.56
C ARG A 18 -4.74 -6.23 -20.50
N HIS A 19 -3.57 -6.00 -19.91
CA HIS A 19 -2.33 -5.75 -20.66
C HIS A 19 -1.15 -6.52 -20.08
N LEU A 20 -0.12 -6.72 -20.92
CA LEU A 20 1.15 -7.30 -20.53
C LEU A 20 2.22 -6.20 -20.56
N ILE A 21 2.93 -6.01 -19.45
CA ILE A 21 4.15 -5.18 -19.40
C ILE A 21 5.39 -6.07 -19.56
N SER A 22 6.57 -5.44 -19.56
CA SER A 22 7.83 -6.12 -19.92
C SER A 22 8.26 -7.23 -18.97
N ASP A 23 7.79 -7.23 -17.71
CA ASP A 23 8.26 -8.16 -16.67
C ASP A 23 7.30 -8.15 -15.47
N HIS A 24 7.57 -8.96 -14.46
CA HIS A 24 6.90 -9.06 -13.17
C HIS A 24 6.47 -7.69 -12.62
N VAL A 25 5.22 -7.54 -12.23
CA VAL A 25 4.68 -6.31 -11.66
C VAL A 25 5.15 -6.17 -10.21
N ILE A 26 6.08 -5.26 -9.95
CA ILE A 26 6.59 -5.02 -8.59
C ILE A 26 5.72 -4.04 -7.81
N ASP A 27 5.14 -3.06 -8.49
CA ASP A 27 4.25 -2.08 -7.88
C ASP A 27 3.20 -1.58 -8.87
N LEU A 28 2.02 -1.17 -8.36
CA LEU A 28 0.85 -0.79 -9.14
C LEU A 28 0.02 0.23 -8.37
N CYS A 29 -0.25 1.40 -8.96
CA CYS A 29 -1.05 2.42 -8.28
C CYS A 29 -1.90 3.28 -9.23
N TRP A 30 -3.06 3.72 -8.70
CA TRP A 30 -3.99 4.62 -9.38
C TRP A 30 -3.60 6.08 -9.19
N SER A 31 -3.71 6.88 -10.26
CA SER A 31 -3.53 8.33 -10.13
C SER A 31 -4.66 8.95 -9.30
N PRO A 32 -4.38 10.02 -8.54
CA PRO A 32 -5.40 10.69 -7.73
C PRO A 32 -6.59 11.20 -8.53
N ARG A 33 -6.39 11.53 -9.80
CA ARG A 33 -7.43 12.01 -10.72
C ARG A 33 -8.20 10.89 -11.43
N LYS A 34 -7.96 9.63 -11.09
CA LYS A 34 -8.66 8.43 -11.61
C LYS A 34 -8.56 8.23 -13.14
N LYS A 35 -7.63 8.92 -13.79
CA LYS A 35 -7.47 8.86 -15.25
C LYS A 35 -6.38 7.91 -15.68
N LYS A 36 -5.44 7.58 -14.80
CA LYS A 36 -4.25 6.79 -15.15
C LYS A 36 -3.96 5.74 -14.10
N ILE A 37 -3.28 4.68 -14.52
CA ILE A 37 -2.69 3.66 -13.68
C ILE A 37 -1.23 3.59 -14.06
N ALA A 38 -0.35 3.57 -13.06
CA ALA A 38 1.06 3.28 -13.26
C ALA A 38 1.37 1.87 -12.76
N ALA A 39 2.14 1.13 -13.54
CA ALA A 39 2.63 -0.18 -13.19
C ALA A 39 4.13 -0.27 -13.43
N ALA A 40 4.88 -0.67 -12.42
CA ALA A 40 6.31 -0.83 -12.46
C ALA A 40 6.70 -2.29 -12.70
N ALA A 41 7.56 -2.53 -13.68
CA ALA A 41 8.19 -3.82 -13.90
C ALA A 41 9.46 -3.94 -13.05
N VAL A 42 9.72 -5.13 -12.50
CA VAL A 42 10.91 -5.39 -11.68
C VAL A 42 12.21 -5.10 -12.43
N SER A 43 12.23 -5.28 -13.76
CA SER A 43 13.37 -4.97 -14.62
C SER A 43 13.65 -3.48 -14.84
N GLY A 44 12.76 -2.58 -14.40
CA GLY A 44 12.97 -1.14 -14.40
C GLY A 44 11.86 -0.30 -15.06
N PRO A 45 11.37 -0.62 -16.26
CA PRO A 45 10.38 0.21 -16.94
C PRO A 45 9.08 0.37 -16.17
N ILE A 46 8.45 1.55 -16.33
CA ILE A 46 7.14 1.85 -15.77
C ILE A 46 6.19 2.15 -16.92
N THR A 47 5.05 1.48 -16.96
CA THR A 47 4.00 1.74 -17.96
C THR A 47 2.87 2.54 -17.32
N ILE A 48 2.49 3.63 -17.97
CA ILE A 48 1.34 4.46 -17.60
C ILE A 48 0.21 4.15 -18.59
N PHE A 49 -0.93 3.75 -18.05
CA PHE A 49 -2.13 3.41 -18.81
C PHE A 49 -3.22 4.44 -18.61
N ASN A 50 -4.04 4.63 -19.65
CA ASN A 50 -5.36 5.21 -19.49
C ASN A 50 -6.24 4.26 -18.68
N ALA A 51 -6.75 4.71 -17.56
CA ALA A 51 -7.49 3.86 -16.61
C ALA A 51 -8.82 3.34 -17.15
N GLU A 52 -9.43 3.99 -18.15
CA GLU A 52 -10.71 3.60 -18.71
C GLU A 52 -10.55 2.61 -19.88
N THR A 53 -9.62 2.90 -20.78
CA THR A 53 -9.46 2.14 -22.03
C THR A 53 -8.40 1.07 -21.96
N GLY A 54 -7.43 1.22 -21.05
CA GLY A 54 -6.25 0.37 -20.96
C GLY A 54 -5.17 0.72 -21.99
N ASP A 55 -5.37 1.75 -22.80
CA ASP A 55 -4.35 2.20 -23.75
C ASP A 55 -3.09 2.66 -23.00
N ILE A 56 -1.93 2.34 -23.57
CA ILE A 56 -0.65 2.80 -23.02
C ILE A 56 -0.46 4.26 -23.38
N ASP A 57 -0.44 5.14 -22.37
CA ASP A 57 -0.10 6.55 -22.57
C ASP A 57 1.41 6.74 -22.71
N HIS A 58 2.20 6.12 -21.83
CA HIS A 58 3.65 6.25 -21.81
C HIS A 58 4.33 4.97 -21.28
N ILE A 59 5.53 4.71 -21.77
CA ILE A 59 6.48 3.77 -21.17
C ILE A 59 7.70 4.58 -20.74
N LEU A 60 7.91 4.69 -19.43
CA LEU A 60 9.05 5.39 -18.84
C LEU A 60 10.21 4.41 -18.70
N GLU A 61 11.44 4.88 -18.91
CA GLU A 61 12.63 4.04 -18.77
C GLU A 61 12.80 3.47 -17.34
N GLY A 62 12.29 4.23 -16.33
CA GLY A 62 12.39 3.83 -14.94
C GLY A 62 13.82 3.90 -14.40
N HIS A 63 14.28 2.83 -13.75
CA HIS A 63 15.56 2.81 -13.06
C HIS A 63 16.49 1.72 -13.61
N GLY A 64 17.79 2.05 -13.70
CA GLY A 64 18.83 1.05 -13.93
C GLY A 64 18.85 0.04 -12.77
N PHE A 65 19.04 -1.23 -13.06
CA PHE A 65 19.02 -2.35 -12.12
C PHE A 65 17.65 -2.69 -11.51
N GLY A 66 16.61 -1.92 -11.79
CA GLY A 66 15.23 -2.22 -11.39
C GLY A 66 14.52 -1.10 -10.62
N THR A 67 13.21 -0.99 -10.84
CA THR A 67 12.30 -0.13 -10.08
C THR A 67 11.83 -0.87 -8.83
N MET A 68 11.75 -0.17 -7.70
CA MET A 68 11.36 -0.73 -6.40
C MET A 68 9.96 -0.26 -5.95
N ALA A 69 9.64 1.01 -6.18
CA ALA A 69 8.36 1.59 -5.75
C ALA A 69 7.97 2.77 -6.65
N ILE A 70 6.67 3.05 -6.70
CA ILE A 70 6.09 4.19 -7.42
C ILE A 70 5.04 4.88 -6.55
N ALA A 71 4.91 6.20 -6.69
CA ALA A 71 3.91 6.98 -5.96
C ALA A 71 3.44 8.20 -6.76
N TRP A 72 2.14 8.35 -6.92
CA TRP A 72 1.55 9.53 -7.54
C TRP A 72 1.59 10.73 -6.59
N HIS A 73 1.90 11.91 -7.16
CA HIS A 73 1.67 13.16 -6.46
C HIS A 73 0.16 13.34 -6.21
N PRO A 74 -0.27 13.72 -4.98
CA PRO A 74 -1.69 13.78 -4.65
C PRO A 74 -2.52 14.74 -5.51
N ASP A 75 -1.93 15.86 -5.95
CA ASP A 75 -2.64 16.97 -6.59
C ASP A 75 -2.18 17.27 -8.03
N GLU A 76 -1.03 16.75 -8.46
CA GLU A 76 -0.42 17.04 -9.75
C GLU A 76 -0.22 15.77 -10.60
N ASP A 77 -0.03 15.94 -11.89
CA ASP A 77 0.22 14.84 -12.83
C ASP A 77 1.70 14.42 -12.84
N ILE A 78 2.24 14.18 -11.63
CA ILE A 78 3.62 13.77 -11.38
C ILE A 78 3.62 12.38 -10.78
N LEU A 79 4.45 11.50 -11.34
CA LEU A 79 4.77 10.19 -10.79
C LEU A 79 6.17 10.23 -10.21
N ALA A 80 6.32 9.89 -8.92
CA ALA A 80 7.60 9.63 -8.30
C ALA A 80 7.92 8.14 -8.37
N THR A 81 9.19 7.81 -8.64
CA THR A 81 9.66 6.43 -8.73
C THR A 81 10.95 6.26 -7.96
N ALA A 82 11.21 5.08 -7.44
CA ALA A 82 12.39 4.72 -6.67
C ALA A 82 13.03 3.46 -7.22
N GLY A 83 14.36 3.37 -7.18
CA GLY A 83 15.05 2.25 -7.80
C GLY A 83 16.39 1.83 -7.20
N GLN A 84 16.91 0.75 -7.74
CA GLN A 84 18.16 0.12 -7.27
C GLN A 84 19.41 0.90 -7.68
N ASP A 85 19.28 1.94 -8.50
CA ASP A 85 20.36 2.82 -8.94
C ASP A 85 20.72 3.94 -7.93
N GLY A 86 20.10 3.93 -6.74
CA GLY A 86 20.32 4.93 -5.69
C GLY A 86 19.61 6.24 -5.93
N LYS A 87 18.70 6.28 -6.89
CA LYS A 87 17.95 7.46 -7.29
C LYS A 87 16.45 7.33 -7.03
N ALA A 88 15.79 8.46 -6.82
CA ALA A 88 14.38 8.62 -7.10
C ALA A 88 14.22 9.54 -8.31
N LYS A 89 13.14 9.40 -9.06
CA LYS A 89 12.88 10.18 -10.27
C LYS A 89 11.47 10.74 -10.24
N LEU A 90 11.29 11.95 -10.76
CA LEU A 90 10.00 12.58 -10.96
C LEU A 90 9.69 12.63 -12.46
N TRP A 91 8.51 12.19 -12.84
CA TRP A 91 8.06 12.09 -14.23
C TRP A 91 6.77 12.87 -14.44
N SER A 92 6.67 13.57 -15.55
CA SER A 92 5.38 14.09 -16.01
C SER A 92 4.54 12.95 -16.59
N SER A 93 3.39 12.69 -16.00
CA SER A 93 2.49 11.67 -16.54
C SER A 93 1.73 12.14 -17.79
N GLU A 94 1.75 13.42 -18.09
CA GLU A 94 1.14 13.96 -19.31
C GLU A 94 2.04 13.81 -20.54
N SER A 95 3.33 14.08 -20.38
CA SER A 95 4.30 14.04 -21.49
C SER A 95 5.18 12.80 -21.50
N GLY A 96 5.22 12.02 -20.41
CA GLY A 96 6.16 10.92 -20.23
C GLY A 96 7.61 11.33 -19.96
N ASN A 97 7.88 12.65 -19.88
CA ASN A 97 9.25 13.14 -19.73
C ASN A 97 9.73 13.03 -18.28
N LEU A 98 11.02 12.74 -18.14
CA LEU A 98 11.74 12.87 -16.88
C LEU A 98 11.81 14.37 -16.52
N LEU A 99 11.25 14.74 -15.37
CA LEU A 99 11.30 16.10 -14.85
C LEU A 99 12.56 16.29 -14.01
N MET A 100 12.93 15.29 -13.19
CA MET A 100 14.02 15.42 -12.25
C MET A 100 14.55 14.08 -11.79
N GLU A 101 15.87 14.02 -11.54
CA GLU A 101 16.52 12.94 -10.78
C GLU A 101 16.90 13.45 -9.40
N LEU A 102 16.65 12.63 -8.37
CA LEU A 102 16.92 12.92 -6.98
C LEU A 102 17.99 11.95 -6.47
N GLU A 103 19.15 12.46 -6.12
CA GLU A 103 20.26 11.64 -5.60
C GLU A 103 20.00 11.22 -4.16
N CYS A 104 19.64 9.96 -3.95
CA CYS A 104 19.29 9.44 -2.63
C CYS A 104 20.48 8.82 -1.89
N GLY A 105 21.54 8.44 -2.62
CA GLY A 105 22.77 7.88 -2.05
C GLY A 105 23.22 6.61 -2.77
N ALA A 106 24.12 5.86 -2.16
CA ALA A 106 24.69 4.65 -2.77
C ALA A 106 23.86 3.37 -2.53
N SER A 107 22.83 3.43 -1.70
CA SER A 107 21.94 2.30 -1.42
C SER A 107 20.72 2.33 -2.33
N TRP A 108 20.09 1.20 -2.52
CA TRP A 108 18.78 1.11 -3.18
C TRP A 108 17.78 2.04 -2.52
N VAL A 109 17.00 2.73 -3.33
CA VAL A 109 15.85 3.50 -2.84
C VAL A 109 14.65 2.56 -2.84
N GLU A 110 14.33 2.05 -1.67
CA GLU A 110 13.29 1.01 -1.53
C GLU A 110 11.89 1.61 -1.46
N HIS A 111 11.77 2.84 -0.95
CA HIS A 111 10.46 3.47 -0.76
C HIS A 111 10.46 4.91 -1.25
N VAL A 112 9.34 5.29 -1.82
CA VAL A 112 8.99 6.65 -2.22
C VAL A 112 7.54 6.92 -1.84
N SER A 113 7.26 8.07 -1.19
CA SER A 113 5.92 8.38 -0.71
C SER A 113 5.71 9.89 -0.61
N TRP A 114 4.55 10.37 -1.09
CA TRP A 114 4.14 11.75 -0.98
C TRP A 114 3.34 12.01 0.30
N SER A 115 3.54 13.19 0.90
CA SER A 115 2.75 13.63 2.06
C SER A 115 1.28 13.84 1.68
N THR A 116 0.40 13.62 2.65
CA THR A 116 -1.06 13.56 2.46
C THR A 116 -1.80 14.78 2.98
N ASP A 117 -1.18 15.63 3.83
CA ASP A 117 -1.80 16.85 4.39
C ASP A 117 -2.13 17.86 3.28
N PRO A 118 -3.43 18.09 2.95
CA PRO A 118 -3.82 18.97 1.86
C PRO A 118 -3.63 20.46 2.18
N THR A 119 -3.32 20.80 3.42
CA THR A 119 -3.14 22.19 3.89
C THR A 119 -1.70 22.67 3.78
N LYS A 120 -0.79 21.80 3.38
CA LYS A 120 0.65 22.05 3.28
C LYS A 120 1.17 21.74 1.89
N ASP A 121 2.32 22.31 1.54
CA ASP A 121 3.05 21.92 0.35
C ASP A 121 3.38 20.41 0.41
N ARG A 122 3.22 19.72 -0.71
CA ARG A 122 3.50 18.31 -0.81
C ARG A 122 5.01 18.04 -0.69
N ILE A 123 5.34 17.09 0.12
CA ILE A 123 6.70 16.67 0.40
C ILE A 123 6.85 15.22 0.00
N LEU A 124 7.87 14.93 -0.80
CA LEU A 124 8.27 13.58 -1.12
C LEU A 124 9.23 13.07 -0.06
N ALA A 125 8.98 11.89 0.48
CA ALA A 125 9.92 11.14 1.29
C ALA A 125 10.50 9.98 0.48
N THR A 126 11.80 9.78 0.59
CA THR A 126 12.51 8.62 0.04
C THR A 126 13.30 7.93 1.14
N SER A 127 13.35 6.60 1.15
CA SER A 127 14.25 5.85 2.03
C SER A 127 15.27 5.07 1.21
N ALA A 128 16.54 5.21 1.57
CA ALA A 128 17.66 4.52 0.95
C ALA A 128 18.59 3.96 2.05
N GLY A 129 18.58 2.64 2.22
CA GLY A 129 19.32 1.98 3.29
C GLY A 129 18.90 2.52 4.66
N LYS A 130 19.79 3.25 5.33
CA LYS A 130 19.58 3.76 6.71
C LYS A 130 19.10 5.21 6.79
N LYS A 131 18.80 5.85 5.65
CA LYS A 131 18.49 7.28 5.57
C LYS A 131 17.13 7.55 4.97
N ILE A 132 16.50 8.63 5.46
CA ILE A 132 15.33 9.24 4.85
C ILE A 132 15.75 10.62 4.34
N LYS A 133 15.33 10.95 3.12
CA LYS A 133 15.41 12.29 2.56
C LYS A 133 14.01 12.84 2.29
N PHE A 134 13.83 14.12 2.59
CA PHE A 134 12.62 14.87 2.33
C PHE A 134 12.88 15.88 1.22
N TRP A 135 12.02 15.91 0.23
CA TRP A 135 12.14 16.72 -0.98
C TRP A 135 10.88 17.55 -1.17
N SER A 136 11.04 18.79 -1.64
CA SER A 136 9.90 19.56 -2.14
C SER A 136 9.38 18.93 -3.46
N ALA A 137 8.19 19.31 -3.88
CA ALA A 137 7.64 18.89 -5.18
C ALA A 137 8.52 19.31 -6.37
N ASN A 138 9.33 20.37 -6.20
CA ASN A 138 10.31 20.83 -7.18
C ASN A 138 11.67 20.13 -7.06
N GLY A 139 11.77 19.04 -6.28
CA GLY A 139 12.99 18.24 -6.11
C GLY A 139 14.10 18.87 -5.30
N ASN A 140 13.86 19.98 -4.61
CA ASN A 140 14.86 20.54 -3.69
C ASN A 140 14.92 19.71 -2.42
N LEU A 141 16.13 19.35 -2.00
CA LEU A 141 16.33 18.65 -0.74
C LEU A 141 15.95 19.59 0.42
N ILE A 142 14.92 19.22 1.18
CA ILE A 142 14.51 19.92 2.40
C ILE A 142 15.36 19.45 3.58
N ARG A 143 15.53 18.13 3.67
CA ARG A 143 16.22 17.51 4.81
C ARG A 143 16.68 16.08 4.49
N GLU A 144 17.77 15.70 5.16
CA GLU A 144 18.23 14.31 5.28
C GLU A 144 18.31 13.93 6.76
N THR A 145 17.90 12.72 7.13
CA THR A 145 18.10 12.21 8.49
C THR A 145 19.53 11.75 8.70
N LEU A 146 19.96 11.65 9.96
CA LEU A 146 21.15 10.87 10.30
C LEU A 146 20.91 9.40 10.00
N ASP A 147 21.99 8.64 9.85
CA ASP A 147 21.92 7.19 9.67
C ASP A 147 21.16 6.55 10.83
N GLN A 148 20.14 5.78 10.47
CA GLN A 148 19.44 4.94 11.44
C GLN A 148 20.31 3.73 11.80
N PRO A 149 20.09 3.10 12.97
CA PRO A 149 20.89 1.93 13.37
C PRO A 149 20.88 0.80 12.34
N THR A 150 19.73 0.58 11.69
CA THR A 150 19.54 -0.45 10.68
C THR A 150 18.85 0.11 9.45
N THR A 151 18.74 -0.70 8.39
CA THR A 151 17.98 -0.38 7.18
C THR A 151 16.51 -0.08 7.53
N ILE A 152 15.95 0.92 6.86
CA ILE A 152 14.55 1.30 6.96
C ILE A 152 13.74 0.34 6.12
N SER A 153 12.80 -0.36 6.75
CA SER A 153 12.02 -1.42 6.12
C SER A 153 10.76 -0.91 5.43
N ASP A 154 10.16 0.19 5.91
CA ASP A 154 9.01 0.83 5.29
C ASP A 154 8.84 2.25 5.83
N ILE A 155 8.15 3.10 5.06
CA ILE A 155 7.79 4.47 5.42
C ILE A 155 6.35 4.77 5.03
N GLN A 156 5.62 5.48 5.89
CA GLN A 156 4.27 5.92 5.58
C GLN A 156 3.95 7.27 6.22
N TRP A 157 3.33 8.16 5.45
CA TRP A 157 2.84 9.43 5.97
C TRP A 157 1.57 9.25 6.81
N ASN A 158 1.47 10.04 7.87
CA ASN A 158 0.22 10.19 8.61
C ASN A 158 -0.88 10.69 7.66
N PRO A 159 -2.09 10.11 7.67
CA PRO A 159 -3.17 10.48 6.74
C PRO A 159 -3.65 11.95 6.82
N LYS A 160 -3.35 12.67 7.91
CA LYS A 160 -3.87 14.02 8.19
C LYS A 160 -2.80 15.08 8.40
N GLU A 161 -1.56 14.69 8.70
CA GLU A 161 -0.50 15.59 9.10
C GLU A 161 0.79 15.29 8.35
N ASN A 162 1.66 16.29 8.16
CA ASN A 162 2.99 16.09 7.58
C ASN A 162 3.95 15.46 8.59
N ILE A 163 3.57 14.27 9.07
CA ILE A 163 4.37 13.40 9.95
C ILE A 163 4.60 12.10 9.20
N LEU A 164 5.86 11.74 9.00
CA LEU A 164 6.26 10.46 8.42
C LEU A 164 6.57 9.47 9.53
N ALA A 165 6.00 8.29 9.47
CA ALA A 165 6.47 7.15 10.25
C ALA A 165 7.46 6.33 9.43
N SER A 166 8.51 5.85 10.07
CA SER A 166 9.44 4.88 9.53
C SER A 166 9.62 3.72 10.49
N ILE A 167 9.82 2.54 9.94
CA ILE A 167 10.14 1.33 10.71
C ILE A 167 11.51 0.79 10.33
N SER A 168 12.17 0.22 11.32
CA SER A 168 13.43 -0.50 11.20
C SER A 168 13.52 -1.53 12.31
N TYR A 169 14.62 -2.26 12.42
CA TYR A 169 14.85 -3.04 13.63
C TYR A 169 14.82 -2.13 14.87
N GLY A 170 14.03 -2.49 15.87
CA GLY A 170 13.92 -1.76 17.14
C GLY A 170 12.74 -0.79 17.22
N GLY A 171 11.83 -0.75 16.23
CA GLY A 171 10.55 -0.03 16.38
C GLY A 171 10.25 1.04 15.35
N ILE A 172 9.47 2.05 15.78
CA ILE A 172 8.92 3.09 14.91
C ILE A 172 9.53 4.45 15.28
N LYS A 173 9.84 5.27 14.29
CA LYS A 173 10.21 6.66 14.48
C LYS A 173 9.29 7.59 13.69
N LEU A 174 8.87 8.68 14.33
CA LEU A 174 8.07 9.71 13.69
C LEU A 174 8.95 10.93 13.37
N TRP A 175 8.77 11.46 12.17
CA TRP A 175 9.56 12.54 11.61
C TRP A 175 8.67 13.67 11.12
N SER A 176 9.14 14.92 11.32
CA SER A 176 8.61 16.08 10.61
C SER A 176 9.69 16.65 9.70
N PRO A 177 9.38 17.01 8.45
CA PRO A 177 10.38 17.55 7.51
C PRO A 177 11.11 18.79 8.02
N GLY A 178 10.45 19.62 8.83
CA GLY A 178 11.01 20.86 9.39
C GLY A 178 11.80 20.70 10.70
N VAL A 179 11.88 19.50 11.27
CA VAL A 179 12.50 19.29 12.59
C VAL A 179 13.70 18.35 12.47
N LYS A 180 14.87 18.77 12.99
CA LYS A 180 16.14 18.01 12.83
C LYS A 180 16.17 16.63 13.48
N LYS A 181 15.42 16.42 14.56
CA LYS A 181 15.36 15.15 15.27
C LYS A 181 14.03 14.45 15.00
N GLU A 182 13.94 13.19 15.35
CA GLU A 182 12.67 12.48 15.43
C GLU A 182 11.72 13.19 16.40
N LEU A 183 10.43 13.22 16.06
CA LEU A 183 9.40 13.77 16.93
C LEU A 183 9.11 12.83 18.09
N ARG A 184 9.11 11.53 17.80
CA ARG A 184 8.81 10.47 18.75
C ARG A 184 9.47 9.17 18.32
N VAL A 185 9.80 8.35 19.28
CA VAL A 185 10.28 6.96 19.09
C VAL A 185 9.37 6.04 19.88
N PHE A 186 9.00 4.95 19.25
CA PHE A 186 8.31 3.83 19.89
C PHE A 186 9.27 2.64 19.84
N ASP A 187 9.84 2.35 20.98
CA ASP A 187 10.81 1.26 21.08
C ASP A 187 10.09 -0.10 21.01
N GLY A 188 10.46 -0.92 20.04
CA GLY A 188 9.95 -2.27 19.82
C GLY A 188 11.06 -3.30 19.83
N GLN A 189 10.68 -4.55 19.90
CA GLN A 189 11.60 -5.68 19.76
C GLN A 189 11.37 -6.35 18.40
N GLY A 190 12.45 -6.61 17.65
CA GLY A 190 12.34 -7.31 16.36
C GLY A 190 12.41 -6.41 15.14
N SER A 191 12.12 -7.00 13.99
CA SER A 191 12.15 -6.35 12.68
C SER A 191 10.75 -6.19 12.13
N ALA A 192 10.24 -4.97 12.16
CA ALA A 192 9.03 -4.62 11.44
C ALA A 192 9.30 -4.59 9.92
N LEU A 193 8.39 -5.14 9.15
CA LEU A 193 8.48 -5.27 7.69
C LEU A 193 7.49 -4.38 6.94
N LYS A 194 6.35 -4.08 7.56
CA LYS A 194 5.28 -3.26 7.01
C LYS A 194 4.71 -2.37 8.09
N ILE A 195 4.33 -1.15 7.72
CA ILE A 195 3.65 -0.20 8.60
C ILE A 195 2.35 0.27 7.97
N ASP A 196 1.30 0.45 8.76
CA ASP A 196 0.07 1.07 8.31
C ASP A 196 -0.59 1.92 9.40
N TRP A 197 -0.97 3.16 9.04
CA TRP A 197 -1.67 4.10 9.91
C TRP A 197 -3.17 3.85 9.89
N SER A 198 -3.81 3.90 11.04
CA SER A 198 -5.28 4.00 11.04
C SER A 198 -5.72 5.33 10.40
N PRO A 199 -6.81 5.37 9.60
CA PRO A 199 -7.31 6.59 8.96
C PRO A 199 -7.63 7.74 9.93
N ASP A 200 -7.98 7.44 11.17
CA ASP A 200 -8.22 8.43 12.23
C ASP A 200 -6.94 8.92 12.92
N THR A 201 -5.81 8.30 12.60
CA THR A 201 -4.46 8.61 13.12
C THR A 201 -4.20 8.27 14.58
N ARG A 202 -5.10 7.51 15.22
CA ARG A 202 -4.92 7.11 16.62
C ARG A 202 -3.96 5.95 16.81
N PHE A 203 -3.81 5.12 15.76
CA PHE A 203 -3.08 3.86 15.83
C PHE A 203 -2.09 3.72 14.67
N ILE A 204 -1.05 2.98 14.93
CA ILE A 204 -0.15 2.42 13.91
C ILE A 204 -0.15 0.90 14.10
N ALA A 205 -0.21 0.16 13.00
CA ALA A 205 0.03 -1.27 13.00
C ALA A 205 1.37 -1.57 12.30
N THR A 206 2.15 -2.50 12.83
CA THR A 206 3.30 -3.06 12.14
C THR A 206 3.15 -4.56 11.98
N GLY A 207 3.55 -5.05 10.81
CA GLY A 207 3.67 -6.49 10.56
C GLY A 207 5.14 -6.88 10.62
N ASP A 208 5.47 -7.93 11.36
CA ASP A 208 6.83 -8.20 11.79
C ASP A 208 7.38 -9.52 11.25
N GLN A 209 8.71 -9.62 11.24
CA GLN A 209 9.46 -10.79 10.75
C GLN A 209 9.23 -12.05 11.61
N ASP A 210 8.91 -11.88 12.88
CA ASP A 210 8.69 -12.94 13.86
C ASP A 210 7.24 -13.48 13.87
N SER A 211 6.48 -13.18 12.83
CA SER A 211 5.08 -13.63 12.70
C SER A 211 4.14 -13.01 13.72
N THR A 212 4.36 -11.75 14.06
CA THR A 212 3.49 -10.96 14.93
C THR A 212 3.03 -9.68 14.27
N VAL A 213 1.96 -9.12 14.79
CA VAL A 213 1.52 -7.74 14.48
C VAL A 213 1.59 -6.95 15.77
N HIS A 214 2.26 -5.80 15.74
CA HIS A 214 2.22 -4.85 16.83
C HIS A 214 1.21 -3.75 16.51
N PHE A 215 0.39 -3.45 17.50
CA PHE A 215 -0.66 -2.42 17.43
C PHE A 215 -0.32 -1.32 18.44
N TRP A 216 0.06 -0.15 17.92
CA TRP A 216 0.60 0.96 18.70
C TRP A 216 -0.46 2.02 18.94
N PHE A 217 -0.63 2.42 20.21
CA PHE A 217 -1.44 3.56 20.61
C PHE A 217 -0.62 4.83 20.52
N LEU A 218 -0.95 5.75 19.61
CA LEU A 218 -0.15 6.96 19.45
C LEU A 218 -0.17 7.87 20.66
N GLU A 219 -1.27 7.95 21.39
CA GLU A 219 -1.40 8.80 22.56
C GLU A 219 -0.48 8.32 23.68
N THR A 220 -0.58 7.08 24.10
CA THR A 220 0.14 6.52 25.25
C THR A 220 1.53 5.99 24.90
N GLY A 221 1.74 5.54 23.69
CA GLY A 221 2.96 4.83 23.26
C GLY A 221 2.96 3.35 23.64
N GLN A 222 1.87 2.83 24.19
CA GLN A 222 1.72 1.41 24.45
C GLN A 222 1.54 0.62 23.16
N ASP A 223 1.96 -0.63 23.16
CA ASP A 223 1.69 -1.58 22.10
C ASP A 223 0.96 -2.81 22.62
N LEU A 224 0.24 -3.46 21.71
CA LEU A 224 -0.34 -4.78 21.89
C LEU A 224 0.27 -5.70 20.83
N GLN A 225 0.74 -6.87 21.25
CA GLN A 225 1.27 -7.86 20.31
C GLN A 225 0.21 -8.90 19.98
N MET A 226 -0.09 -9.04 18.71
CA MET A 226 -0.99 -10.05 18.17
C MET A 226 -0.16 -11.16 17.53
N SER A 227 -0.34 -12.40 17.98
CA SER A 227 0.42 -13.58 17.57
C SER A 227 -0.48 -14.69 17.03
N GLY A 228 0.13 -15.78 16.57
CA GLY A 228 -0.59 -16.94 16.04
C GLY A 228 -0.59 -17.03 14.50
N TYR A 229 0.19 -16.21 13.84
CA TYR A 229 0.37 -16.26 12.40
C TYR A 229 1.43 -17.31 12.01
N PRO A 230 1.24 -18.00 10.88
CA PRO A 230 2.16 -19.05 10.46
C PRO A 230 3.50 -18.55 9.92
N THR A 231 3.56 -17.28 9.45
CA THR A 231 4.77 -16.67 8.88
C THR A 231 4.80 -15.16 9.10
N LYS A 232 5.91 -14.53 8.70
CA LYS A 232 6.10 -13.07 8.72
C LYS A 232 4.93 -12.33 8.07
N ILE A 233 4.67 -11.10 8.53
CA ILE A 233 3.51 -10.33 8.09
C ILE A 233 3.97 -9.12 7.29
N ARG A 234 3.46 -9.01 6.05
CA ARG A 234 3.66 -7.87 5.16
C ARG A 234 2.36 -7.26 4.66
N GLU A 235 1.25 -7.95 4.87
CA GLU A 235 -0.07 -7.56 4.41
C GLU A 235 -0.84 -6.93 5.57
N LEU A 236 -1.03 -5.62 5.50
CA LEU A 236 -1.81 -4.82 6.45
C LEU A 236 -2.74 -3.90 5.67
N SER A 237 -3.98 -3.76 6.12
CA SER A 237 -4.90 -2.76 5.58
C SER A 237 -5.96 -2.38 6.59
N TRP A 238 -6.16 -1.07 6.81
CA TRP A 238 -7.23 -0.55 7.63
C TRP A 238 -8.52 -0.32 6.84
N ASP A 239 -9.64 -0.56 7.48
CA ASP A 239 -10.91 -0.08 6.94
C ASP A 239 -11.06 1.44 7.16
N LYS A 240 -11.91 2.09 6.36
CA LYS A 240 -12.16 3.54 6.40
C LYS A 240 -12.57 4.09 7.77
N SER A 241 -13.12 3.27 8.63
CA SER A 241 -13.62 3.67 9.95
C SER A 241 -12.57 3.58 11.06
N SER A 242 -11.35 3.10 10.74
CA SER A 242 -10.29 2.78 11.70
C SER A 242 -10.70 1.74 12.75
N ARG A 243 -11.77 1.01 12.48
CA ARG A 243 -12.26 -0.02 13.39
C ARG A 243 -11.70 -1.39 13.08
N TYR A 244 -11.49 -1.69 11.80
CA TYR A 244 -11.06 -3.01 11.41
C TYR A 244 -9.70 -2.97 10.73
N LEU A 245 -8.79 -3.79 11.25
CA LEU A 245 -7.49 -4.03 10.66
C LEU A 245 -7.49 -5.43 10.04
N ALA A 246 -7.25 -5.51 8.73
CA ALA A 246 -6.97 -6.75 8.03
C ALA A 246 -5.47 -7.02 8.06
N THR A 247 -5.09 -8.26 8.32
CA THR A 247 -3.69 -8.71 8.33
C THR A 247 -3.56 -10.03 7.58
N GLY A 248 -2.42 -10.24 6.94
CA GLY A 248 -2.06 -11.50 6.28
C GLY A 248 -1.15 -12.38 7.15
N GLY A 249 -0.05 -12.83 6.60
CA GLY A 249 0.92 -13.71 7.27
C GLY A 249 0.65 -15.19 7.04
N GLY A 250 0.10 -15.56 5.90
CA GLY A 250 -0.23 -16.92 5.49
C GLY A 250 -1.25 -16.93 4.37
N SER A 251 -2.04 -17.99 4.26
CA SER A 251 -3.14 -18.10 3.30
C SER A 251 -4.47 -17.52 3.82
N GLN A 252 -4.57 -17.23 5.10
CA GLN A 252 -5.77 -16.70 5.73
C GLN A 252 -5.64 -15.20 6.00
N ILE A 253 -6.74 -14.45 5.80
CA ILE A 253 -6.85 -13.08 6.25
C ILE A 253 -7.43 -13.05 7.65
N VAL A 254 -6.83 -12.29 8.54
CA VAL A 254 -7.30 -12.10 9.92
C VAL A 254 -7.82 -10.66 10.06
N ILE A 255 -9.09 -10.50 10.43
CA ILE A 255 -9.70 -9.19 10.65
C ILE A 255 -9.85 -8.94 12.16
N TRP A 256 -9.18 -7.93 12.65
CA TRP A 256 -9.23 -7.49 14.04
C TRP A 256 -10.24 -6.35 14.23
N ASP A 257 -11.09 -6.44 15.24
CA ASP A 257 -11.94 -5.32 15.68
C ASP A 257 -11.16 -4.46 16.68
N CYS A 258 -10.67 -3.31 16.22
CA CYS A 258 -9.86 -2.37 16.97
C CYS A 258 -10.70 -1.24 17.61
N SER A 259 -12.04 -1.39 17.72
CA SER A 259 -12.90 -0.38 18.34
C SER A 259 -12.60 -0.21 19.83
N GLY A 260 -12.89 0.98 20.36
CA GLY A 260 -12.66 1.29 21.78
C GLY A 260 -11.16 1.30 22.10
N GLU A 261 -10.76 0.43 23.00
CA GLU A 261 -9.36 0.32 23.50
C GLU A 261 -8.51 -0.68 22.71
N GLY A 262 -8.87 -0.95 21.47
CA GLY A 262 -8.09 -1.82 20.59
C GLY A 262 -8.58 -3.28 20.53
N PRO A 263 -7.76 -4.18 19.96
CA PRO A 263 -8.14 -5.57 19.67
C PRO A 263 -8.04 -6.52 20.86
N GLU A 264 -7.52 -6.11 22.01
CA GLU A 264 -7.27 -6.97 23.15
C GLU A 264 -8.55 -7.69 23.62
N GLY A 265 -8.44 -8.99 23.90
CA GLY A 265 -9.54 -9.84 24.39
C GLY A 265 -10.62 -10.13 23.33
N ARG A 266 -10.48 -9.68 22.09
CA ARG A 266 -11.43 -9.89 20.99
C ARG A 266 -11.02 -11.08 20.13
N LYS A 267 -12.01 -11.85 19.67
CA LYS A 267 -11.77 -12.90 18.68
C LYS A 267 -11.77 -12.28 17.27
N PRO A 268 -10.72 -12.50 16.48
CA PRO A 268 -10.68 -12.03 15.12
C PRO A 268 -11.65 -12.79 14.20
N ILE A 269 -11.95 -12.21 13.06
CA ILE A 269 -12.65 -12.89 11.97
C ILE A 269 -11.58 -13.48 11.06
N MET A 270 -11.66 -14.80 10.86
CA MET A 270 -10.79 -15.51 9.91
C MET A 270 -11.51 -15.65 8.57
N LEU A 271 -10.86 -15.23 7.48
CA LEU A 271 -11.32 -15.40 6.11
C LEU A 271 -10.38 -16.41 5.44
N ASP A 272 -10.95 -17.51 4.97
CA ASP A 272 -10.20 -18.68 4.51
C ASP A 272 -10.68 -19.09 3.11
N GLU A 273 -9.86 -18.82 2.10
CA GLU A 273 -10.17 -19.10 0.71
C GLU A 273 -8.92 -19.39 -0.12
N HIS A 274 -7.79 -18.70 0.16
CA HIS A 274 -6.55 -18.89 -0.57
C HIS A 274 -5.89 -20.24 -0.22
N ASN A 275 -5.31 -20.87 -1.24
CA ASN A 275 -4.60 -22.15 -1.09
C ASN A 275 -3.08 -21.97 -0.94
N ASP A 276 -2.59 -20.74 -1.11
CA ASP A 276 -1.18 -20.36 -0.94
C ASP A 276 -1.11 -19.00 -0.23
N PHE A 277 0.11 -18.48 0.00
CA PHE A 277 0.30 -17.24 0.73
C PHE A 277 -0.36 -16.04 0.06
N LEU A 278 -0.91 -15.19 0.91
CA LEU A 278 -1.30 -13.84 0.53
C LEU A 278 -0.07 -13.04 0.13
N VAL A 279 -0.24 -12.14 -0.83
CA VAL A 279 0.81 -11.20 -1.28
C VAL A 279 0.40 -9.76 -1.09
N ASP A 280 -0.91 -9.48 -1.15
CA ASP A 280 -1.43 -8.14 -0.93
C ASP A 280 -2.90 -8.19 -0.51
N ILE A 281 -3.30 -7.23 0.33
CA ILE A 281 -4.68 -7.02 0.76
C ILE A 281 -4.98 -5.52 0.79
N ALA A 282 -6.17 -5.13 0.38
CA ALA A 282 -6.58 -3.73 0.36
C ALA A 282 -8.06 -3.56 0.69
N PHE A 283 -8.37 -2.81 1.75
CA PHE A 283 -9.71 -2.28 1.94
C PHE A 283 -10.00 -1.17 0.95
N GLN A 284 -11.27 -1.02 0.59
CA GLN A 284 -11.75 0.15 -0.13
C GLN A 284 -11.53 1.44 0.68
N HIS A 285 -11.34 2.56 -0.03
CA HIS A 285 -11.14 3.88 0.59
C HIS A 285 -12.41 4.41 1.28
N HIS A 286 -13.58 4.14 0.70
CA HIS A 286 -14.88 4.65 1.16
C HIS A 286 -15.94 3.54 1.29
N GLY A 287 -15.71 2.39 0.67
CA GLY A 287 -16.58 1.22 0.67
C GLY A 287 -16.41 0.32 1.89
N ASN A 288 -16.92 -0.91 1.79
CA ASN A 288 -16.84 -1.92 2.85
C ASN A 288 -16.21 -3.23 2.35
N PHE A 289 -15.69 -3.23 1.12
CA PHE A 289 -15.06 -4.42 0.56
C PHE A 289 -13.57 -4.43 0.88
N LEU A 290 -13.06 -5.63 1.04
CA LEU A 290 -11.65 -5.97 1.12
C LEU A 290 -11.31 -6.80 -0.12
N ALA A 291 -10.22 -6.47 -0.77
CA ALA A 291 -9.63 -7.29 -1.81
C ALA A 291 -8.44 -8.07 -1.24
N SER A 292 -8.21 -9.27 -1.74
CA SER A 292 -7.02 -10.05 -1.45
C SER A 292 -6.46 -10.70 -2.71
N ALA A 293 -5.15 -10.73 -2.80
CA ALA A 293 -4.37 -11.36 -3.86
C ALA A 293 -3.43 -12.40 -3.25
N GLY A 294 -3.29 -13.56 -3.89
CA GLY A 294 -2.47 -14.67 -3.40
C GLY A 294 -1.52 -15.24 -4.45
N LEU A 295 -0.50 -15.97 -3.99
CA LEU A 295 0.41 -16.75 -4.84
C LEU A 295 -0.32 -17.86 -5.60
N ASP A 296 -1.51 -18.24 -5.15
CA ASP A 296 -2.39 -19.20 -5.83
C ASP A 296 -3.08 -18.63 -7.08
N GLY A 297 -2.76 -17.38 -7.47
CA GLY A 297 -3.36 -16.69 -8.61
C GLY A 297 -4.81 -16.25 -8.35
N LEU A 298 -5.29 -16.27 -7.11
CA LEU A 298 -6.66 -15.89 -6.79
C LEU A 298 -6.75 -14.42 -6.40
N LEU A 299 -7.68 -13.70 -7.06
CA LEU A 299 -8.23 -12.43 -6.58
C LEU A 299 -9.57 -12.71 -5.91
N ALA A 300 -9.71 -12.34 -4.64
CA ALA A 300 -10.97 -12.49 -3.91
C ALA A 300 -11.47 -11.16 -3.36
N ILE A 301 -12.78 -10.91 -3.45
CA ILE A 301 -13.45 -9.72 -2.89
C ILE A 301 -14.34 -10.15 -1.74
N TRP A 302 -14.19 -9.50 -0.61
CA TRP A 302 -14.85 -9.81 0.65
C TRP A 302 -15.70 -8.65 1.14
N GLU A 303 -16.73 -8.96 1.91
CA GLU A 303 -17.49 -8.01 2.74
C GLU A 303 -17.43 -8.49 4.21
N PRO A 304 -16.24 -8.34 4.85
CA PRO A 304 -15.93 -9.09 6.07
C PRO A 304 -16.69 -8.63 7.30
N VAL A 305 -17.13 -7.37 7.36
CA VAL A 305 -17.71 -6.77 8.55
C VAL A 305 -19.24 -6.64 8.52
N THR A 306 -19.84 -6.89 7.36
CA THR A 306 -21.27 -6.81 7.16
C THR A 306 -21.83 -8.10 6.53
N GLY A 307 -23.13 -8.34 6.68
CA GLY A 307 -23.79 -9.46 6.05
C GLY A 307 -23.72 -10.80 6.80
N ARG A 308 -24.59 -11.74 6.39
CA ARG A 308 -24.73 -13.07 7.05
C ARG A 308 -23.60 -14.05 6.69
N LYS A 309 -22.98 -13.87 5.52
CA LYS A 309 -21.91 -14.75 4.98
C LYS A 309 -20.57 -14.02 4.90
N ARG A 310 -20.24 -13.26 5.94
CA ARG A 310 -19.03 -12.43 5.98
C ARG A 310 -17.71 -13.17 5.82
N LYS A 311 -17.70 -14.49 6.01
CA LYS A 311 -16.50 -15.34 5.89
C LYS A 311 -16.29 -15.93 4.51
N GLN A 312 -17.18 -15.68 3.56
CA GLN A 312 -17.06 -16.17 2.18
C GLN A 312 -16.86 -14.99 1.24
N PRO A 313 -15.96 -15.07 0.28
CA PRO A 313 -15.78 -14.00 -0.70
C PRO A 313 -17.05 -13.85 -1.56
N LYS A 314 -17.31 -12.61 -1.96
CA LYS A 314 -18.40 -12.25 -2.87
C LYS A 314 -18.04 -12.60 -4.31
N VAL A 315 -16.77 -12.42 -4.65
CA VAL A 315 -16.24 -12.66 -5.99
C VAL A 315 -14.93 -13.40 -5.88
N ARG A 316 -14.67 -14.30 -6.84
CA ARG A 316 -13.41 -15.00 -7.05
C ARG A 316 -13.04 -14.90 -8.53
N ILE A 317 -11.81 -14.49 -8.81
CA ILE A 317 -11.25 -14.48 -10.16
C ILE A 317 -9.90 -15.18 -10.09
N GLY A 318 -9.75 -16.27 -10.86
CA GLY A 318 -8.50 -17.00 -10.99
C GLY A 318 -7.64 -16.45 -12.12
N PHE A 319 -6.34 -16.39 -11.87
CA PHE A 319 -5.29 -16.09 -12.83
C PHE A 319 -4.38 -17.32 -12.98
N ASP A 320 -3.71 -17.42 -14.12
CA ASP A 320 -2.78 -18.54 -14.39
C ASP A 320 -1.45 -18.41 -13.65
N LYS A 321 -1.18 -17.23 -13.12
CA LYS A 321 0.07 -16.84 -12.47
C LYS A 321 -0.17 -16.26 -11.08
N SER A 322 0.87 -16.29 -10.26
CA SER A 322 0.84 -15.71 -8.93
C SER A 322 0.58 -14.21 -9.00
N LEU A 323 -0.36 -13.72 -8.21
CA LEU A 323 -0.60 -12.29 -8.11
C LEU A 323 0.51 -11.62 -7.29
N THR A 324 0.70 -10.32 -7.51
CA THR A 324 1.76 -9.56 -6.84
C THR A 324 1.24 -8.31 -6.15
N LYS A 325 0.21 -7.67 -6.74
CA LYS A 325 -0.36 -6.43 -6.24
C LYS A 325 -1.86 -6.35 -6.49
N VAL A 326 -2.58 -5.67 -5.60
CA VAL A 326 -3.97 -5.29 -5.77
C VAL A 326 -4.20 -3.86 -5.31
N ALA A 327 -4.93 -3.06 -6.08
CA ALA A 327 -5.23 -1.67 -5.72
C ALA A 327 -6.64 -1.25 -6.15
N TRP A 328 -7.37 -0.62 -5.24
CA TRP A 328 -8.64 0.01 -5.54
C TRP A 328 -8.44 1.39 -6.18
N SER A 329 -9.29 1.75 -7.13
CA SER A 329 -9.42 3.15 -7.56
C SER A 329 -9.91 4.01 -6.39
N LEU A 330 -9.54 5.30 -6.37
CA LEU A 330 -9.92 6.19 -5.26
C LEU A 330 -11.43 6.34 -5.04
N ASP A 331 -12.25 6.04 -6.05
CA ASP A 331 -13.71 6.05 -5.94
C ASP A 331 -14.31 4.67 -5.64
N ASP A 332 -13.46 3.67 -5.42
CA ASP A 332 -13.82 2.28 -5.15
C ASP A 332 -14.67 1.60 -6.23
N THR A 333 -14.77 2.21 -7.42
CA THR A 333 -15.56 1.64 -8.52
C THR A 333 -14.81 0.60 -9.33
N LYS A 334 -13.47 0.64 -9.26
CA LYS A 334 -12.58 -0.27 -10.00
C LYS A 334 -11.49 -0.83 -9.11
N ILE A 335 -10.96 -1.96 -9.53
CA ILE A 335 -9.82 -2.62 -8.91
C ILE A 335 -8.82 -3.04 -9.99
N SER A 336 -7.56 -2.83 -9.73
CA SER A 336 -6.45 -3.32 -10.56
C SER A 336 -5.68 -4.41 -9.85
N VAL A 337 -5.13 -5.32 -10.64
CA VAL A 337 -4.34 -6.45 -10.17
C VAL A 337 -3.12 -6.60 -11.08
N GLY A 338 -1.96 -6.91 -10.49
CA GLY A 338 -0.74 -7.29 -11.19
C GLY A 338 -0.30 -8.70 -10.87
N ASP A 339 0.40 -9.36 -11.80
CA ASP A 339 0.93 -10.70 -11.59
C ASP A 339 2.44 -10.81 -11.87
N ASP A 340 3.01 -11.97 -11.58
CA ASP A 340 4.45 -12.25 -11.72
C ASP A 340 4.90 -12.46 -13.18
N SER A 341 3.98 -12.55 -14.13
CA SER A 341 4.29 -12.58 -15.57
C SER A 341 4.23 -11.21 -16.25
N GLY A 342 3.84 -10.15 -15.52
CA GLY A 342 3.66 -8.81 -16.05
C GLY A 342 2.24 -8.49 -16.51
N ILE A 343 1.26 -9.35 -16.27
CA ILE A 343 -0.13 -9.04 -16.57
C ILE A 343 -0.66 -8.03 -15.58
N ILE A 344 -1.34 -7.01 -16.11
CA ILE A 344 -2.17 -6.07 -15.37
C ILE A 344 -3.60 -6.22 -15.87
N ALA A 345 -4.54 -6.39 -14.95
CA ALA A 345 -5.95 -6.44 -15.26
C ALA A 345 -6.74 -5.45 -14.42
N VAL A 346 -7.73 -4.82 -15.02
CA VAL A 346 -8.62 -3.86 -14.37
C VAL A 346 -10.05 -4.33 -14.48
N PHE A 347 -10.74 -4.27 -13.36
CA PHE A 347 -12.14 -4.70 -13.23
C PHE A 347 -13.00 -3.56 -12.68
N THR A 348 -14.24 -3.48 -13.14
CA THR A 348 -15.30 -2.65 -12.55
C THR A 348 -16.11 -3.47 -11.56
N LEU A 349 -16.38 -2.90 -10.39
CA LEU A 349 -17.27 -3.47 -9.37
C LEU A 349 -18.74 -3.22 -9.76
N GLU A 350 -19.57 -4.29 -9.82
CA GLU A 350 -20.99 -4.24 -10.21
C GLU A 350 -21.96 -4.61 -9.08
#